data_2393c31634ee167e4566e8038184f65a
#
_entry.id   2393c31634ee167e4566e8038184f65a
#
_cell.length_a   1.000
_cell.length_b   1.000
_cell.length_c   1.000
_cell.angle_alpha   90.00
_cell.angle_beta   90.00
_cell.angle_gamma   90.00
#
_symmetry.space_group_name_H-M   'P 1'
#
loop_
_entity.id
_entity.type
_entity.pdbx_description
1 polymer ?
#
loop_
_entity_poly.entity_id
_entity_poly.type
_entity_poly.pdbx_seq_one_letter_code
_entity_poly.pdbx_strand_id
1 'polypeptide(L)'
;YNSTINNANTIALTATLTDAGNIITNITWASSNEKVVKVSNGAKTGCTLTAVGKGSATVTGTITYLSKPGDTKTTANDKKITCTVTVNDFTGNTTAQLKDKSGRTLYKDSECKKPATVADYNANGTYYTEPVYTGWQTIDGKVYYYTSNHQRVTGSQVISGISYNFGSDGALQQGSGKNGIDVSSHQGNIDWASVKAAGINFAIIRVGYRGSQTGALVEDSCFKKNIQGATANGINVGVYFFTQATTEAEAVEEASMALTLCSGYNLSYPIFVDTENGSGGARANGLDKGTRTACVAAFCKTIANGGRKAGVYASKSWYNNKIDASAFSNYFIWVAQYNTTCNYKGKYNMWQYSSKGSVPGIKGNVDVNIAY
;
A
#
# COMPACT_ATOMS: atom_id res chain seq x y z
N TYR A 1 14.86 44.22 12.86
CA TYR A 1 14.67 42.81 12.48
C TYR A 1 16.04 42.13 12.42
N ASN A 2 16.19 41.05 13.13
CA ASN A 2 17.46 40.27 13.12
C ASN A 2 17.21 38.95 12.42
N SER A 3 18.05 38.62 11.44
CA SER A 3 17.95 37.34 10.71
C SER A 3 19.34 36.67 10.73
N THR A 4 19.35 35.39 10.95
CA THR A 4 20.55 34.55 10.87
C THR A 4 20.49 33.72 9.59
N ILE A 5 21.52 33.83 8.77
CA ILE A 5 21.67 33.04 7.53
C ILE A 5 22.87 32.11 7.72
N ASN A 6 22.65 30.85 7.42
CA ASN A 6 23.74 29.89 7.35
C ASN A 6 24.38 29.93 5.96
N ASN A 7 25.71 29.71 5.91
CA ASN A 7 26.52 29.88 4.73
C ASN A 7 25.92 29.31 3.43
N ALA A 8 25.99 30.07 2.33
CA ALA A 8 25.47 29.77 1.00
C ALA A 8 23.91 29.75 0.85
N ASN A 9 23.15 30.14 1.85
CA ASN A 9 21.71 30.33 1.74
C ASN A 9 21.34 31.74 1.29
N THR A 10 20.24 31.85 0.55
CA THR A 10 19.58 33.10 0.22
C THR A 10 18.33 33.29 1.06
N ILE A 11 18.10 34.52 1.53
CA ILE A 11 16.85 34.92 2.19
C ILE A 11 16.23 36.07 1.42
N ALA A 12 14.91 35.99 1.19
CA ALA A 12 14.14 37.15 0.73
C ALA A 12 13.84 38.05 1.92
N LEU A 13 14.22 39.31 1.84
CA LEU A 13 13.84 40.34 2.79
C LEU A 13 12.66 41.11 2.21
N THR A 14 11.51 41.05 2.90
CA THR A 14 10.28 41.71 2.47
C THR A 14 10.04 42.93 3.34
N ALA A 15 9.77 44.07 2.72
CA ALA A 15 9.33 45.29 3.41
C ALA A 15 7.83 45.49 3.22
N THR A 16 7.10 45.53 4.33
CA THR A 16 5.66 45.89 4.33
C THR A 16 5.52 47.29 4.92
N LEU A 17 4.86 48.18 4.19
CA LEU A 17 4.57 49.55 4.66
C LEU A 17 3.09 49.65 5.04
N THR A 18 2.88 50.14 6.26
CA THR A 18 1.55 50.28 6.85
C THR A 18 1.04 51.73 6.84
N ASP A 19 1.76 52.67 6.20
CA ASP A 19 1.42 54.08 6.22
C ASP A 19 0.54 54.47 5.02
N ALA A 20 -0.72 54.76 5.30
CA ALA A 20 -1.80 54.92 4.32
C ALA A 20 -1.76 56.23 3.50
N GLY A 21 -0.76 57.11 3.70
CA GLY A 21 -0.71 58.43 3.07
C GLY A 21 0.46 58.71 2.14
N ASN A 22 1.49 57.89 2.14
CA ASN A 22 2.73 58.14 1.41
C ASN A 22 2.90 57.21 0.21
N ILE A 23 3.28 57.74 -0.95
CA ILE A 23 3.59 56.93 -2.15
C ILE A 23 5.07 56.67 -2.20
N ILE A 24 5.47 55.42 -2.03
CA ILE A 24 6.85 54.98 -2.22
C ILE A 24 7.20 55.00 -3.70
N THR A 25 8.18 55.77 -4.07
CA THR A 25 8.68 55.86 -5.42
C THR A 25 9.83 54.85 -5.66
N ASN A 26 10.70 54.69 -4.64
CA ASN A 26 11.81 53.76 -4.73
C ASN A 26 12.29 53.28 -3.36
N ILE A 27 12.94 52.08 -3.31
CA ILE A 27 13.74 51.63 -2.16
C ILE A 27 15.08 51.13 -2.73
N THR A 28 16.17 51.74 -2.28
CA THR A 28 17.52 51.26 -2.59
C THR A 28 18.01 50.42 -1.43
N TRP A 29 18.57 49.27 -1.72
CA TRP A 29 19.06 48.33 -0.72
C TRP A 29 20.59 48.26 -0.76
N ALA A 30 21.23 48.30 0.39
CA ALA A 30 22.71 48.21 0.52
C ALA A 30 23.08 47.37 1.73
N SER A 31 24.20 46.65 1.62
CA SER A 31 24.85 45.96 2.73
C SER A 31 25.98 46.79 3.26
N SER A 32 26.17 46.85 4.57
CA SER A 32 27.32 47.48 5.21
C SER A 32 28.64 46.70 4.98
N ASN A 33 28.52 45.41 4.62
CA ASN A 33 29.67 44.55 4.34
C ASN A 33 29.30 43.44 3.35
N GLU A 34 29.61 43.64 2.07
CA GLU A 34 29.32 42.66 1.00
C GLU A 34 30.19 41.41 1.06
N LYS A 35 31.26 41.39 1.84
CA LYS A 35 32.07 40.20 2.13
C LYS A 35 31.36 39.26 3.12
N VAL A 36 30.32 39.76 3.80
CA VAL A 36 29.50 38.98 4.72
C VAL A 36 28.13 38.68 4.09
N VAL A 37 27.44 39.72 3.61
CA VAL A 37 26.12 39.60 2.99
C VAL A 37 26.07 40.45 1.72
N LYS A 38 25.75 39.82 0.59
CA LYS A 38 25.53 40.52 -0.67
C LYS A 38 24.02 40.71 -0.90
N VAL A 39 23.68 41.92 -1.38
CA VAL A 39 22.30 42.26 -1.73
C VAL A 39 22.12 42.19 -3.24
N SER A 40 21.02 41.58 -3.70
CA SER A 40 20.64 41.50 -5.10
C SER A 40 19.10 41.60 -5.26
N ASN A 41 18.63 41.80 -6.49
CA ASN A 41 17.23 41.88 -6.83
C ASN A 41 16.43 42.87 -5.96
N GLY A 42 17.04 44.05 -5.66
CA GLY A 42 16.37 45.08 -4.89
C GLY A 42 15.15 45.66 -5.63
N ALA A 43 14.02 45.69 -4.97
CA ALA A 43 12.75 46.24 -5.44
C ALA A 43 12.06 47.02 -4.33
N LYS A 44 10.99 47.72 -4.66
CA LYS A 44 10.16 48.44 -3.69
C LYS A 44 9.59 47.58 -2.56
N THR A 45 9.48 46.28 -2.78
CA THR A 45 8.89 45.32 -1.83
C THR A 45 9.92 44.46 -1.09
N GLY A 46 11.21 44.58 -1.42
CA GLY A 46 12.25 43.80 -0.77
C GLY A 46 13.49 43.57 -1.61
N CYS A 47 14.37 42.71 -1.14
CA CYS A 47 15.59 42.30 -1.83
C CYS A 47 15.96 40.84 -1.48
N THR A 48 16.89 40.29 -2.25
CA THR A 48 17.49 38.98 -1.96
C THR A 48 18.85 39.18 -1.27
N LEU A 49 19.04 38.51 -0.14
CA LEU A 49 20.30 38.50 0.60
C LEU A 49 20.98 37.17 0.36
N THR A 50 22.26 37.22 0.01
CA THR A 50 23.13 36.05 -0.14
C THR A 50 24.25 36.09 0.89
N ALA A 51 24.41 35.06 1.68
CA ALA A 51 25.53 34.90 2.59
C ALA A 51 26.83 34.68 1.81
N VAL A 52 27.89 35.42 2.11
CA VAL A 52 29.18 35.37 1.42
C VAL A 52 30.27 34.89 2.35
N GLY A 53 30.27 35.32 3.61
CA GLY A 53 31.27 34.95 4.60
C GLY A 53 30.77 35.18 6.02
N LYS A 54 31.49 34.60 7.00
CA LYS A 54 31.19 34.72 8.42
C LYS A 54 31.24 36.18 8.89
N GLY A 55 30.28 36.53 9.73
CA GLY A 55 30.25 37.85 10.37
C GLY A 55 28.83 38.41 10.45
N SER A 56 28.77 39.71 10.76
CA SER A 56 27.50 40.43 10.77
C SER A 56 27.59 41.63 9.81
N ALA A 57 26.48 41.87 9.11
CA ALA A 57 26.32 43.03 8.26
C ALA A 57 24.95 43.65 8.50
N THR A 58 24.86 44.97 8.39
CA THR A 58 23.59 45.68 8.42
C THR A 58 23.12 45.92 6.98
N VAL A 59 21.95 45.38 6.65
CA VAL A 59 21.31 45.68 5.38
C VAL A 59 20.35 46.87 5.59
N THR A 60 20.54 47.90 4.78
CA THR A 60 19.76 49.15 4.86
C THR A 60 18.90 49.30 3.59
N GLY A 61 17.63 49.49 3.77
CA GLY A 61 16.69 49.96 2.72
C GLY A 61 16.48 51.46 2.89
N THR A 62 16.91 52.26 1.91
CA THR A 62 16.65 53.71 1.89
C THR A 62 15.38 53.97 1.05
N ILE A 63 14.39 54.54 1.67
CA ILE A 63 13.04 54.71 1.10
C ILE A 63 12.90 56.15 0.59
N THR A 64 12.60 56.29 -0.70
CA THR A 64 12.20 57.57 -1.31
C THR A 64 10.71 57.59 -1.49
N TYR A 65 10.03 58.63 -1.00
CA TYR A 65 8.58 58.70 -1.05
C TYR A 65 8.06 60.11 -1.36
N LEU A 66 6.83 60.20 -1.85
CA LEU A 66 6.09 61.44 -2.04
C LEU A 66 5.18 61.68 -0.83
N SER A 67 5.14 62.88 -0.29
CA SER A 67 4.36 63.24 0.90
C SER A 67 2.83 63.31 0.62
N LYS A 68 2.43 63.51 -0.66
CA LYS A 68 1.03 63.52 -1.09
C LYS A 68 0.91 63.00 -2.53
N PRO A 69 -0.23 62.40 -2.92
CA PRO A 69 -0.52 62.11 -4.33
C PRO A 69 -0.51 63.40 -5.16
N GLY A 70 0.31 63.42 -6.23
CA GLY A 70 0.47 64.55 -7.12
C GLY A 70 1.67 65.46 -6.81
N ASP A 71 2.42 65.23 -5.76
CA ASP A 71 3.67 65.92 -5.47
C ASP A 71 4.73 65.52 -6.50
N THR A 72 5.38 66.50 -7.13
CA THR A 72 6.46 66.29 -8.09
C THR A 72 7.85 66.43 -7.46
N LYS A 73 7.93 66.83 -6.21
CA LYS A 73 9.18 66.91 -5.44
C LYS A 73 9.33 65.70 -4.55
N THR A 74 10.33 64.86 -4.86
CA THR A 74 10.94 63.91 -3.93
C THR A 74 11.52 64.71 -2.78
N THR A 75 10.81 64.86 -1.67
CA THR A 75 11.45 65.31 -0.42
C THR A 75 12.37 64.13 0.00
N ALA A 76 13.66 64.39 -0.06
CA ALA A 76 14.68 63.47 0.40
C ALA A 76 14.69 63.38 1.94
N ASN A 77 13.59 62.99 2.51
CA ASN A 77 13.50 62.48 3.86
C ASN A 77 13.73 60.99 3.77
N ASP A 78 14.99 60.58 3.66
CA ASP A 78 15.44 59.20 3.59
C ASP A 78 15.01 58.48 4.86
N LYS A 79 13.82 57.89 4.85
CA LYS A 79 13.43 56.93 5.88
C LYS A 79 14.26 55.67 5.64
N LYS A 80 15.08 55.31 6.62
CA LYS A 80 15.91 54.09 6.55
C LYS A 80 15.26 52.97 7.35
N ILE A 81 15.19 51.82 6.76
CA ILE A 81 14.88 50.60 7.45
C ILE A 81 16.15 49.72 7.47
N THR A 82 16.44 49.14 8.62
CA THR A 82 17.66 48.33 8.80
C THR A 82 17.36 46.95 9.31
N CYS A 83 18.13 46.00 8.85
CA CYS A 83 18.10 44.62 9.32
C CYS A 83 19.55 44.18 9.58
N THR A 84 19.86 43.74 10.80
CA THR A 84 21.15 43.13 11.10
C THR A 84 21.07 41.65 10.68
N VAL A 85 22.02 41.26 9.83
CA VAL A 85 22.13 39.88 9.32
C VAL A 85 23.42 39.29 9.85
N THR A 86 23.34 38.17 10.54
CA THR A 86 24.49 37.43 11.01
C THR A 86 24.67 36.18 10.16
N VAL A 87 25.84 36.00 9.59
CA VAL A 87 26.26 34.79 8.89
C VAL A 87 27.15 33.99 9.82
N ASN A 88 26.73 32.84 10.21
CA ASN A 88 27.49 31.92 11.03
C ASN A 88 28.45 31.11 10.15
N ASP A 89 29.61 30.83 10.69
CA ASP A 89 30.57 29.93 10.05
C ASP A 89 30.13 28.47 10.27
N PHE A 90 30.14 27.70 9.21
CA PHE A 90 29.91 26.25 9.26
C PHE A 90 31.20 25.48 9.60
N THR A 91 31.99 25.98 10.55
CA THR A 91 33.17 25.24 11.02
C THR A 91 32.85 24.08 11.95
N GLY A 92 31.54 23.85 12.24
CA GLY A 92 31.07 22.72 13.04
C GLY A 92 30.49 21.60 12.18
N ASN A 93 31.19 20.49 12.13
CA ASN A 93 30.75 19.20 11.58
C ASN A 93 30.35 19.19 10.07
N THR A 94 31.36 19.42 9.21
CA THR A 94 31.25 19.28 7.74
C THR A 94 30.84 17.89 7.28
N THR A 95 30.91 16.88 8.16
CA THR A 95 30.45 15.50 7.94
C THR A 95 28.97 15.29 8.25
N ALA A 96 28.30 16.30 8.83
CA ALA A 96 26.85 16.20 9.08
C ALA A 96 26.09 16.03 7.76
N GLN A 97 25.11 15.13 7.74
CA GLN A 97 24.27 14.90 6.57
C GLN A 97 23.41 16.12 6.26
N LEU A 98 23.36 16.51 5.00
CA LEU A 98 22.40 17.50 4.52
C LEU A 98 20.99 16.95 4.58
N LYS A 99 20.06 17.81 5.01
CA LYS A 99 18.63 17.47 5.08
C LYS A 99 17.82 18.56 4.40
N ASP A 100 16.68 18.15 3.82
CA ASP A 100 15.69 19.09 3.30
C ASP A 100 14.86 19.74 4.43
N LYS A 101 13.90 20.59 4.05
CA LYS A 101 13.00 21.27 5.00
C LYS A 101 12.13 20.30 5.83
N SER A 102 11.96 19.07 5.37
CA SER A 102 11.19 18.02 6.03
C SER A 102 12.08 17.10 6.87
N GLY A 103 13.39 17.37 6.95
CA GLY A 103 14.35 16.57 7.69
C GLY A 103 14.84 15.32 6.97
N ARG A 104 14.52 15.15 5.67
CA ARG A 104 14.97 13.99 4.88
C ARG A 104 16.41 14.18 4.45
N THR A 105 17.20 13.10 4.47
CA THR A 105 18.58 13.10 3.98
C THR A 105 18.62 13.45 2.48
N LEU A 106 19.51 14.34 2.10
CA LEU A 106 19.82 14.66 0.72
C LEU A 106 20.97 13.78 0.23
N TYR A 107 20.91 13.36 -1.04
CA TYR A 107 21.89 12.49 -1.68
C TYR A 107 22.49 13.17 -2.91
N LYS A 108 23.75 12.83 -3.23
CA LYS A 108 24.48 13.35 -4.40
C LYS A 108 24.14 12.62 -5.70
N ASP A 109 23.51 11.46 -5.61
CA ASP A 109 23.17 10.63 -6.75
C ASP A 109 21.68 10.26 -6.75
N SER A 110 21.14 10.03 -7.94
CA SER A 110 19.71 9.70 -8.12
C SER A 110 19.28 8.35 -7.53
N GLU A 111 20.26 7.49 -7.24
CA GLU A 111 20.03 6.18 -6.60
C GLU A 111 20.01 6.27 -5.06
N CYS A 112 20.21 7.47 -4.52
CA CYS A 112 20.26 7.74 -3.07
C CYS A 112 21.25 6.85 -2.30
N LYS A 113 22.38 6.53 -2.92
CA LYS A 113 23.44 5.69 -2.31
C LYS A 113 24.56 6.50 -1.64
N LYS A 114 24.75 7.76 -2.05
CA LYS A 114 25.80 8.65 -1.57
C LYS A 114 25.20 9.83 -0.82
N PRO A 115 24.98 9.73 0.50
CA PRO A 115 24.45 10.84 1.28
C PRO A 115 25.32 12.10 1.11
N ALA A 116 24.67 13.24 0.90
CA ALA A 116 25.35 14.52 0.87
C ALA A 116 25.61 15.01 2.30
N THR A 117 26.80 15.57 2.52
CA THR A 117 27.18 16.21 3.77
C THR A 117 27.20 17.72 3.62
N VAL A 118 27.34 18.42 4.74
CA VAL A 118 27.49 19.89 4.73
C VAL A 118 28.68 20.32 3.86
N ALA A 119 29.77 19.54 3.81
CA ALA A 119 30.91 19.80 2.93
C ALA A 119 30.57 19.68 1.43
N ASP A 120 29.55 18.90 1.07
CA ASP A 120 29.13 18.69 -0.32
C ASP A 120 28.15 19.78 -0.81
N TYR A 121 27.73 20.71 0.07
CA TYR A 121 26.68 21.65 -0.30
C TYR A 121 27.14 22.61 -1.41
N ASN A 122 26.35 22.68 -2.46
CA ASN A 122 26.48 23.63 -3.54
C ASN A 122 25.08 24.24 -3.84
N ALA A 123 24.97 25.56 -3.77
CA ALA A 123 23.70 26.28 -3.99
C ALA A 123 23.05 26.00 -5.37
N ASN A 124 23.86 25.65 -6.36
CA ASN A 124 23.40 25.30 -7.72
C ASN A 124 23.45 23.77 -7.96
N GLY A 125 23.72 22.99 -6.92
CA GLY A 125 23.80 21.53 -7.00
C GLY A 125 22.42 20.89 -7.05
N THR A 126 22.31 19.80 -7.80
CA THR A 126 21.13 18.94 -7.76
C THR A 126 21.31 17.89 -6.67
N TYR A 127 20.33 17.80 -5.78
CA TYR A 127 20.29 16.80 -4.72
C TYR A 127 19.04 15.96 -4.85
N TYR A 128 19.13 14.71 -4.44
CA TYR A 128 18.06 13.74 -4.50
C TYR A 128 17.61 13.37 -3.10
N THR A 129 16.37 12.97 -2.96
CA THR A 129 15.84 12.40 -1.71
C THR A 129 15.35 10.99 -2.00
N GLU A 130 15.41 10.10 -1.00
CA GLU A 130 14.74 8.80 -1.14
C GLU A 130 13.28 9.00 -1.53
N PRO A 131 12.76 8.14 -2.40
CA PRO A 131 11.34 8.16 -2.73
C PRO A 131 10.50 8.03 -1.47
N VAL A 132 9.44 8.83 -1.38
CA VAL A 132 8.49 8.77 -0.28
C VAL A 132 7.42 7.76 -0.66
N TYR A 133 7.48 6.59 -0.03
CA TYR A 133 6.54 5.51 -0.29
C TYR A 133 5.40 5.49 0.73
N THR A 134 4.21 5.08 0.28
CA THR A 134 3.06 4.70 1.11
C THR A 134 2.43 3.45 0.53
N GLY A 135 1.83 2.62 1.38
CA GLY A 135 1.19 1.39 0.95
C GLY A 135 2.20 0.34 0.44
N TRP A 136 1.72 -0.53 -0.41
CA TRP A 136 2.51 -1.60 -1.01
C TRP A 136 3.44 -1.10 -2.09
N GLN A 137 4.71 -1.51 -2.03
CA GLN A 137 5.76 -1.15 -2.99
C GLN A 137 6.56 -2.39 -3.39
N THR A 138 6.88 -2.51 -4.68
CA THR A 138 7.84 -3.49 -5.17
C THR A 138 9.12 -2.78 -5.57
N ILE A 139 10.22 -3.07 -4.87
CA ILE A 139 11.52 -2.43 -5.06
C ILE A 139 12.55 -3.54 -5.24
N ASP A 140 13.28 -3.55 -6.35
CA ASP A 140 14.28 -4.56 -6.70
C ASP A 140 13.74 -6.01 -6.57
N GLY A 141 12.49 -6.23 -7.01
CA GLY A 141 11.84 -7.53 -6.96
C GLY A 141 11.37 -8.00 -5.58
N LYS A 142 11.57 -7.20 -4.53
CA LYS A 142 11.05 -7.46 -3.18
C LYS A 142 9.84 -6.58 -2.89
N VAL A 143 8.87 -7.13 -2.16
CA VAL A 143 7.65 -6.41 -1.77
C VAL A 143 7.82 -5.83 -0.37
N TYR A 144 7.45 -4.58 -0.20
CA TYR A 144 7.50 -3.83 1.06
C TYR A 144 6.16 -3.15 1.33
N TYR A 145 5.89 -2.85 2.58
CA TYR A 145 4.78 -1.98 2.96
C TYR A 145 5.26 -0.77 3.76
N TYR A 146 4.74 0.40 3.41
CA TYR A 146 5.04 1.66 4.08
C TYR A 146 3.76 2.24 4.69
N THR A 147 3.87 2.68 5.93
CA THR A 147 2.76 3.35 6.65
C THR A 147 2.42 4.70 6.00
N SER A 148 1.32 5.32 6.42
CA SER A 148 0.99 6.71 6.04
C SER A 148 2.07 7.72 6.44
N ASN A 149 2.88 7.40 7.44
CA ASN A 149 4.03 8.21 7.88
C ASN A 149 5.32 7.83 7.15
N HIS A 150 5.22 7.12 6.01
CA HIS A 150 6.34 6.73 5.15
C HIS A 150 7.37 5.80 5.82
N GLN A 151 6.99 5.14 6.91
CA GLN A 151 7.87 4.20 7.59
C GLN A 151 7.68 2.79 7.04
N ARG A 152 8.77 2.16 6.65
CA ARG A 152 8.78 0.76 6.23
C ARG A 152 8.52 -0.15 7.43
N VAL A 153 7.56 -1.06 7.29
CA VAL A 153 7.22 -1.99 8.35
C VAL A 153 8.18 -3.19 8.38
N THR A 154 8.31 -3.80 9.56
CA THR A 154 9.10 -5.02 9.80
C THR A 154 8.33 -5.94 10.75
N GLY A 155 8.72 -7.22 10.81
CA GLY A 155 8.08 -8.20 11.68
C GLY A 155 6.66 -8.55 11.25
N SER A 156 5.87 -9.10 12.16
CA SER A 156 4.46 -9.46 11.90
C SER A 156 3.57 -8.22 11.94
N GLN A 157 2.79 -8.01 10.88
CA GLN A 157 1.90 -6.86 10.72
C GLN A 157 0.52 -7.33 10.25
N VAL A 158 -0.53 -6.67 10.74
CA VAL A 158 -1.88 -6.82 10.22
C VAL A 158 -2.22 -5.60 9.38
N ILE A 159 -2.33 -5.78 8.07
CA ILE A 159 -2.60 -4.71 7.12
C ILE A 159 -3.94 -5.02 6.45
N SER A 160 -4.92 -4.14 6.60
CA SER A 160 -6.27 -4.32 6.08
C SER A 160 -6.91 -5.67 6.47
N GLY A 161 -6.65 -6.14 7.69
CA GLY A 161 -7.19 -7.40 8.22
C GLY A 161 -6.43 -8.66 7.79
N ILE A 162 -5.35 -8.53 7.00
CA ILE A 162 -4.51 -9.64 6.54
C ILE A 162 -3.19 -9.63 7.34
N SER A 163 -2.79 -10.79 7.83
CA SER A 163 -1.50 -10.97 8.51
C SER A 163 -0.37 -11.15 7.52
N TYR A 164 0.65 -10.34 7.65
CA TYR A 164 1.89 -10.39 6.86
C TYR A 164 3.10 -10.50 7.78
N ASN A 165 4.17 -11.09 7.29
CA ASN A 165 5.44 -11.14 7.99
C ASN A 165 6.54 -10.50 7.14
N PHE A 166 7.23 -9.51 7.69
CA PHE A 166 8.32 -8.79 7.03
C PHE A 166 9.64 -9.08 7.72
N GLY A 167 10.70 -9.22 6.96
CA GLY A 167 12.05 -9.39 7.48
C GLY A 167 12.56 -8.16 8.23
N SER A 168 13.73 -8.28 8.83
CA SER A 168 14.43 -7.13 9.45
C SER A 168 14.80 -6.05 8.44
N ASP A 169 14.96 -6.43 7.15
CA ASP A 169 15.14 -5.51 6.02
C ASP A 169 13.81 -4.91 5.53
N GLY A 170 12.68 -5.27 6.14
CA GLY A 170 11.34 -4.84 5.76
C GLY A 170 10.78 -5.50 4.50
N ALA A 171 11.50 -6.43 3.87
CA ALA A 171 10.96 -7.20 2.75
C ALA A 171 9.88 -8.17 3.24
N LEU A 172 8.77 -8.25 2.50
CA LEU A 172 7.75 -9.25 2.76
C LEU A 172 8.37 -10.64 2.71
N GLN A 173 8.32 -11.32 3.85
CA GLN A 173 8.77 -12.70 3.95
C GLN A 173 7.62 -13.63 3.60
N GLN A 174 7.88 -14.59 2.73
CA GLN A 174 7.03 -15.76 2.68
C GLN A 174 7.24 -16.50 4.00
N GLY A 175 6.35 -16.28 4.96
CA GLY A 175 6.29 -17.06 6.19
C GLY A 175 6.09 -18.55 5.86
N SER A 176 5.91 -19.40 6.87
CA SER A 176 5.56 -20.82 6.69
C SER A 176 4.25 -21.05 5.92
N GLY A 177 3.51 -20.00 5.56
CA GLY A 177 2.29 -20.02 4.75
C GLY A 177 2.26 -18.93 3.67
N LYS A 178 1.54 -19.19 2.57
CA LYS A 178 1.30 -18.26 1.48
C LYS A 178 -0.03 -17.54 1.70
N ASN A 179 -0.05 -16.22 1.55
CA ASN A 179 -1.29 -15.43 1.64
C ASN A 179 -2.13 -15.61 0.37
N GLY A 180 -3.41 -15.79 0.55
CA GLY A 180 -4.37 -15.93 -0.54
C GLY A 180 -5.74 -15.37 -0.21
N ILE A 181 -6.57 -15.36 -1.23
CA ILE A 181 -7.98 -14.95 -1.14
C ILE A 181 -8.86 -16.01 -1.76
N ASP A 182 -10.14 -16.04 -1.39
CA ASP A 182 -11.13 -16.72 -2.19
C ASP A 182 -12.21 -15.75 -2.66
N VAL A 183 -12.65 -15.93 -3.91
CA VAL A 183 -13.48 -14.95 -4.62
C VAL A 183 -14.53 -15.63 -5.51
N SER A 184 -15.59 -14.88 -5.77
CA SER A 184 -16.67 -15.28 -6.66
C SER A 184 -17.22 -14.05 -7.40
N SER A 185 -18.40 -14.19 -8.00
CA SER A 185 -19.17 -13.06 -8.55
C SER A 185 -19.52 -11.99 -7.52
N HIS A 186 -19.47 -12.29 -6.21
CA HIS A 186 -19.73 -11.33 -5.15
C HIS A 186 -18.71 -10.18 -5.09
N GLN A 187 -17.46 -10.42 -5.51
CA GLN A 187 -16.41 -9.38 -5.55
C GLN A 187 -16.48 -8.54 -6.83
N GLY A 188 -17.31 -8.92 -7.80
CA GLY A 188 -17.52 -8.16 -9.05
C GLY A 188 -16.24 -8.07 -9.89
N ASN A 189 -15.89 -6.84 -10.26
CA ASN A 189 -14.67 -6.58 -11.04
C ASN A 189 -13.46 -6.45 -10.11
N ILE A 190 -12.44 -7.26 -10.37
CA ILE A 190 -11.19 -7.31 -9.60
C ILE A 190 -10.04 -6.78 -10.46
N ASP A 191 -9.25 -5.85 -9.91
CA ASP A 191 -7.96 -5.45 -10.45
C ASP A 191 -6.87 -6.39 -9.92
N TRP A 192 -6.58 -7.43 -10.71
CA TRP A 192 -5.65 -8.49 -10.33
C TRP A 192 -4.19 -8.01 -10.24
N ALA A 193 -3.82 -6.93 -10.93
CA ALA A 193 -2.50 -6.33 -10.80
C ALA A 193 -2.31 -5.71 -9.41
N SER A 194 -3.31 -4.96 -8.92
CA SER A 194 -3.32 -4.42 -7.56
C SER A 194 -3.37 -5.53 -6.50
N VAL A 195 -4.14 -6.61 -6.72
CA VAL A 195 -4.18 -7.78 -5.84
C VAL A 195 -2.79 -8.43 -5.73
N LYS A 196 -2.10 -8.62 -6.85
CA LYS A 196 -0.74 -9.17 -6.87
C LYS A 196 0.26 -8.26 -6.16
N ALA A 197 0.19 -6.96 -6.42
CA ALA A 197 1.04 -5.95 -5.78
C ALA A 197 0.83 -5.89 -4.26
N ALA A 198 -0.35 -6.25 -3.76
CA ALA A 198 -0.67 -6.37 -2.33
C ALA A 198 -0.07 -7.64 -1.67
N GLY A 199 0.75 -8.41 -2.37
CA GLY A 199 1.41 -9.61 -1.82
C GLY A 199 0.54 -10.86 -1.77
N ILE A 200 -0.57 -10.90 -2.49
CA ILE A 200 -1.42 -12.10 -2.61
C ILE A 200 -0.73 -13.10 -3.55
N ASN A 201 -0.52 -14.31 -3.06
CA ASN A 201 0.19 -15.37 -3.76
C ASN A 201 -0.75 -16.33 -4.52
N PHE A 202 -1.96 -16.53 -4.01
CA PHE A 202 -2.93 -17.43 -4.61
C PHE A 202 -4.38 -16.92 -4.47
N ALA A 203 -5.24 -17.44 -5.35
CA ALA A 203 -6.68 -17.23 -5.30
C ALA A 203 -7.43 -18.55 -5.50
N ILE A 204 -8.44 -18.81 -4.68
CA ILE A 204 -9.40 -19.91 -4.89
C ILE A 204 -10.68 -19.29 -5.43
N ILE A 205 -11.02 -19.61 -6.67
CA ILE A 205 -12.07 -18.93 -7.44
C ILE A 205 -13.30 -19.82 -7.55
N ARG A 206 -14.47 -19.29 -7.23
CA ARG A 206 -15.71 -20.08 -7.41
C ARG A 206 -15.89 -20.44 -8.87
N VAL A 207 -15.90 -21.73 -9.17
CA VAL A 207 -16.17 -22.22 -10.53
C VAL A 207 -17.66 -22.33 -10.81
N GLY A 208 -18.45 -22.66 -9.79
CA GLY A 208 -19.89 -22.79 -9.89
C GLY A 208 -20.53 -23.17 -8.57
N TYR A 209 -21.81 -23.40 -8.62
CA TYR A 209 -22.63 -23.81 -7.48
C TYR A 209 -23.86 -24.58 -7.92
N ARG A 210 -24.42 -25.36 -7.01
CA ARG A 210 -25.78 -25.91 -7.19
C ARG A 210 -26.77 -24.96 -6.51
N GLY A 211 -27.84 -24.61 -7.21
CA GLY A 211 -28.88 -23.71 -6.71
C GLY A 211 -29.54 -24.25 -5.45
N SER A 212 -29.56 -23.45 -4.39
CA SER A 212 -30.00 -23.83 -3.05
C SER A 212 -31.48 -24.28 -2.98
N GLN A 213 -32.34 -23.82 -3.90
CA GLN A 213 -33.74 -24.18 -3.99
C GLN A 213 -34.03 -25.03 -5.23
N THR A 214 -33.45 -24.65 -6.37
CA THR A 214 -33.73 -25.27 -7.67
C THR A 214 -32.97 -26.55 -7.91
N GLY A 215 -31.81 -26.75 -7.25
CA GLY A 215 -30.92 -27.86 -7.54
C GLY A 215 -30.18 -27.74 -8.89
N ALA A 216 -30.36 -26.66 -9.63
CA ALA A 216 -29.72 -26.46 -10.93
C ALA A 216 -28.20 -26.18 -10.76
N LEU A 217 -27.42 -26.72 -11.69
CA LEU A 217 -26.00 -26.41 -11.79
C LEU A 217 -25.80 -25.07 -12.47
N VAL A 218 -25.00 -24.19 -11.87
CA VAL A 218 -24.77 -22.83 -12.36
C VAL A 218 -23.26 -22.52 -12.36
N GLU A 219 -22.71 -22.08 -13.49
CA GLU A 219 -21.38 -21.53 -13.57
C GLU A 219 -21.35 -20.16 -12.86
N ASP A 220 -20.30 -19.87 -12.09
CA ASP A 220 -20.13 -18.52 -11.53
C ASP A 220 -19.88 -17.52 -12.66
N SER A 221 -20.67 -16.45 -12.70
CA SER A 221 -20.65 -15.47 -13.81
C SER A 221 -19.31 -14.72 -13.96
N CYS A 222 -18.48 -14.70 -12.93
CA CYS A 222 -17.15 -14.11 -12.94
C CYS A 222 -16.01 -15.15 -13.05
N PHE A 223 -16.32 -16.45 -13.09
CA PHE A 223 -15.28 -17.51 -13.08
C PHE A 223 -14.21 -17.29 -14.13
N LYS A 224 -14.60 -17.25 -15.41
CA LYS A 224 -13.65 -17.11 -16.54
C LYS A 224 -12.80 -15.85 -16.44
N LYS A 225 -13.44 -14.75 -16.11
CA LYS A 225 -12.76 -13.46 -15.96
C LYS A 225 -11.76 -13.49 -14.82
N ASN A 226 -12.14 -14.05 -13.68
CA ASN A 226 -11.30 -14.11 -12.49
C ASN A 226 -10.09 -15.03 -12.68
N ILE A 227 -10.29 -16.23 -13.24
CA ILE A 227 -9.19 -17.17 -13.43
C ILE A 227 -8.18 -16.68 -14.47
N GLN A 228 -8.64 -16.05 -15.55
CA GLN A 228 -7.77 -15.44 -16.55
C GLN A 228 -7.00 -14.24 -15.97
N GLY A 229 -7.70 -13.36 -15.27
CA GLY A 229 -7.07 -12.18 -14.64
C GLY A 229 -6.03 -12.56 -13.59
N ALA A 230 -6.34 -13.48 -12.69
CA ALA A 230 -5.40 -13.97 -11.69
C ALA A 230 -4.17 -14.62 -12.32
N THR A 231 -4.36 -15.51 -13.29
CA THR A 231 -3.26 -16.22 -13.97
C THR A 231 -2.37 -15.26 -14.75
N ALA A 232 -2.96 -14.30 -15.50
CA ALA A 232 -2.22 -13.30 -16.25
C ALA A 232 -1.31 -12.42 -15.37
N ASN A 233 -1.67 -12.25 -14.08
CA ASN A 233 -0.88 -11.50 -13.10
C ASN A 233 0.03 -12.40 -12.23
N GLY A 234 0.23 -13.67 -12.59
CA GLY A 234 1.11 -14.58 -11.87
C GLY A 234 0.63 -14.94 -10.46
N ILE A 235 -0.68 -14.96 -10.25
CA ILE A 235 -1.33 -15.46 -9.03
C ILE A 235 -1.64 -16.94 -9.27
N ASN A 236 -1.21 -17.80 -8.34
CA ASN A 236 -1.52 -19.23 -8.38
C ASN A 236 -3.00 -19.44 -8.14
N VAL A 237 -3.63 -20.31 -8.91
CA VAL A 237 -5.09 -20.50 -8.84
C VAL A 237 -5.49 -21.91 -8.45
N GLY A 238 -6.55 -21.99 -7.68
CA GLY A 238 -7.42 -23.14 -7.47
C GLY A 238 -8.85 -22.72 -7.64
N VAL A 239 -9.77 -23.64 -7.51
CA VAL A 239 -11.19 -23.32 -7.62
C VAL A 239 -12.02 -23.99 -6.53
N TYR A 240 -13.22 -23.47 -6.26
CA TYR A 240 -14.19 -24.13 -5.39
C TYR A 240 -15.56 -24.19 -6.04
N PHE A 241 -16.29 -25.26 -5.73
CA PHE A 241 -17.68 -25.44 -6.09
C PHE A 241 -18.55 -25.46 -4.84
N PHE A 242 -19.48 -24.52 -4.74
CA PHE A 242 -20.43 -24.45 -3.61
C PHE A 242 -21.50 -25.53 -3.76
N THR A 243 -21.41 -26.60 -2.96
CA THR A 243 -22.28 -27.76 -3.08
C THR A 243 -23.63 -27.57 -2.37
N GLN A 244 -24.65 -28.01 -3.03
CA GLN A 244 -25.98 -28.27 -2.45
C GLN A 244 -26.47 -29.66 -2.84
N ALA A 245 -25.56 -30.58 -3.15
CA ALA A 245 -25.87 -31.97 -3.42
C ALA A 245 -26.52 -32.64 -2.21
N THR A 246 -27.59 -33.38 -2.44
CA THR A 246 -28.31 -34.19 -1.45
C THR A 246 -28.12 -35.69 -1.67
N THR A 247 -27.49 -36.07 -2.78
CA THR A 247 -27.10 -37.44 -3.15
C THR A 247 -25.68 -37.47 -3.71
N GLU A 248 -25.04 -38.64 -3.67
CA GLU A 248 -23.74 -38.86 -4.30
C GLU A 248 -23.79 -38.62 -5.83
N ALA A 249 -24.87 -38.96 -6.50
CA ALA A 249 -25.06 -38.73 -7.93
C ALA A 249 -24.99 -37.21 -8.25
N GLU A 250 -25.68 -36.38 -7.48
CA GLU A 250 -25.62 -34.93 -7.63
C GLU A 250 -24.23 -34.38 -7.37
N ALA A 251 -23.50 -34.91 -6.39
CA ALA A 251 -22.10 -34.51 -6.13
C ALA A 251 -21.17 -34.91 -7.29
N VAL A 252 -21.42 -36.03 -7.96
CA VAL A 252 -20.68 -36.42 -9.18
C VAL A 252 -20.97 -35.44 -10.34
N GLU A 253 -22.24 -35.00 -10.50
CA GLU A 253 -22.58 -33.98 -11.50
C GLU A 253 -21.85 -32.65 -11.25
N GLU A 254 -21.82 -32.20 -9.98
CA GLU A 254 -21.10 -30.97 -9.57
C GLU A 254 -19.60 -31.06 -9.89
N ALA A 255 -18.99 -32.18 -9.53
CA ALA A 255 -17.56 -32.41 -9.80
C ALA A 255 -17.29 -32.52 -11.32
N SER A 256 -18.16 -33.14 -12.08
CA SER A 256 -18.04 -33.24 -13.54
C SER A 256 -18.14 -31.90 -14.22
N MET A 257 -19.04 -31.03 -13.76
CA MET A 257 -19.12 -29.64 -14.23
C MET A 257 -17.83 -28.88 -13.91
N ALA A 258 -17.31 -28.99 -12.67
CA ALA A 258 -16.07 -28.33 -12.27
C ALA A 258 -14.86 -28.80 -13.12
N LEU A 259 -14.73 -30.10 -13.40
CA LEU A 259 -13.72 -30.65 -14.28
C LEU A 259 -13.82 -30.08 -15.70
N THR A 260 -15.02 -30.05 -16.25
CA THR A 260 -15.29 -29.53 -17.61
C THR A 260 -14.89 -28.07 -17.72
N LEU A 261 -15.35 -27.22 -16.79
CA LEU A 261 -15.04 -25.80 -16.79
C LEU A 261 -13.56 -25.51 -16.57
N CYS A 262 -12.85 -26.38 -15.85
CA CYS A 262 -11.42 -26.23 -15.56
C CYS A 262 -10.51 -26.92 -16.57
N SER A 263 -11.01 -27.57 -17.63
CA SER A 263 -10.22 -28.40 -18.56
C SER A 263 -9.11 -27.63 -19.25
N GLY A 264 -9.30 -26.34 -19.56
CA GLY A 264 -8.33 -25.48 -20.24
C GLY A 264 -7.38 -24.71 -19.31
N TYR A 265 -7.44 -24.89 -17.99
CA TYR A 265 -6.68 -24.11 -17.03
C TYR A 265 -5.66 -24.96 -16.27
N ASN A 266 -4.48 -24.37 -16.01
CA ASN A 266 -3.48 -24.98 -15.15
C ASN A 266 -3.72 -24.55 -13.70
N LEU A 267 -4.19 -25.47 -12.86
CA LEU A 267 -4.47 -25.21 -11.46
C LEU A 267 -3.28 -25.60 -10.59
N SER A 268 -2.74 -24.64 -9.84
CA SER A 268 -1.69 -24.86 -8.84
C SER A 268 -2.26 -25.40 -7.52
N TYR A 269 -3.52 -25.09 -7.22
CA TYR A 269 -4.27 -25.53 -6.06
C TYR A 269 -5.41 -26.46 -6.47
N PRO A 270 -5.99 -27.21 -5.51
CA PRO A 270 -7.08 -28.17 -5.79
C PRO A 270 -8.35 -27.55 -6.37
N ILE A 271 -9.21 -28.44 -6.84
CA ILE A 271 -10.66 -28.21 -6.98
C ILE A 271 -11.29 -28.59 -5.64
N PHE A 272 -11.84 -27.61 -4.92
CA PHE A 272 -12.45 -27.83 -3.62
C PHE A 272 -13.95 -28.01 -3.75
N VAL A 273 -14.52 -28.95 -2.97
CA VAL A 273 -15.93 -28.91 -2.62
C VAL A 273 -16.09 -28.01 -1.40
N ASP A 274 -16.94 -27.01 -1.52
CA ASP A 274 -17.31 -26.10 -0.44
C ASP A 274 -18.63 -26.57 0.16
N THR A 275 -18.56 -27.08 1.40
CA THR A 275 -19.72 -27.60 2.12
C THR A 275 -19.99 -26.78 3.39
N GLU A 276 -21.08 -26.02 3.33
CA GLU A 276 -21.54 -25.14 4.41
C GLU A 276 -23.06 -24.89 4.31
N ASN A 277 -23.63 -24.14 5.24
CA ASN A 277 -25.04 -23.79 5.16
C ASN A 277 -25.33 -22.87 3.95
N GLY A 278 -26.28 -23.25 3.14
CA GLY A 278 -26.91 -22.34 2.19
C GLY A 278 -27.95 -21.45 2.90
N SER A 279 -28.21 -20.28 2.31
CA SER A 279 -29.23 -19.34 2.80
C SER A 279 -30.68 -19.84 2.47
N GLY A 280 -31.64 -19.29 3.19
CA GLY A 280 -33.08 -19.45 2.84
C GLY A 280 -33.61 -20.87 2.91
N GLY A 281 -33.17 -21.71 3.85
CA GLY A 281 -33.63 -23.09 3.96
C GLY A 281 -33.15 -23.98 2.81
N ALA A 282 -31.86 -23.80 2.45
CA ALA A 282 -31.23 -24.52 1.37
C ALA A 282 -31.32 -26.05 1.51
N ARG A 283 -31.47 -26.73 0.38
CA ARG A 283 -31.81 -28.16 0.25
C ARG A 283 -30.84 -29.10 0.99
N ALA A 284 -29.57 -28.75 1.08
CA ALA A 284 -28.57 -29.56 1.76
C ALA A 284 -28.41 -29.27 3.26
N ASN A 285 -29.09 -28.24 3.81
CA ASN A 285 -28.89 -27.83 5.22
C ASN A 285 -29.30 -28.92 6.22
N GLY A 286 -30.37 -29.70 5.88
CA GLY A 286 -30.95 -30.75 6.72
C GLY A 286 -30.26 -32.10 6.63
N LEU A 287 -29.20 -32.26 5.83
CA LEU A 287 -28.53 -33.54 5.67
C LEU A 287 -27.91 -34.01 6.98
N ASP A 288 -28.04 -35.31 7.25
CA ASP A 288 -27.27 -35.94 8.32
C ASP A 288 -25.77 -36.02 7.96
N LYS A 289 -24.96 -36.32 8.99
CA LYS A 289 -23.51 -36.39 8.85
C LYS A 289 -23.05 -37.43 7.84
N GLY A 290 -23.67 -38.58 7.81
CA GLY A 290 -23.30 -39.68 6.92
C GLY A 290 -23.55 -39.33 5.46
N THR A 291 -24.76 -38.90 5.12
CA THR A 291 -25.17 -38.50 3.77
C THR A 291 -24.30 -37.36 3.26
N ARG A 292 -24.04 -36.34 4.09
CA ARG A 292 -23.16 -35.21 3.72
C ARG A 292 -21.75 -35.68 3.43
N THR A 293 -21.19 -36.55 4.29
CA THR A 293 -19.87 -37.12 4.10
C THR A 293 -19.77 -37.90 2.80
N ALA A 294 -20.78 -38.71 2.48
CA ALA A 294 -20.85 -39.47 1.22
C ALA A 294 -20.87 -38.56 -0.01
N CYS A 295 -21.67 -37.50 -0.02
CA CYS A 295 -21.70 -36.50 -1.10
C CYS A 295 -20.32 -35.83 -1.29
N VAL A 296 -19.70 -35.34 -0.21
CA VAL A 296 -18.36 -34.69 -0.27
C VAL A 296 -17.32 -35.67 -0.77
N ALA A 297 -17.37 -36.93 -0.32
CA ALA A 297 -16.44 -37.99 -0.77
C ALA A 297 -16.62 -38.34 -2.26
N ALA A 298 -17.86 -38.40 -2.72
CA ALA A 298 -18.18 -38.65 -4.14
C ALA A 298 -17.64 -37.52 -5.04
N PHE A 299 -17.81 -36.25 -4.64
CA PHE A 299 -17.22 -35.12 -5.33
C PHE A 299 -15.68 -35.25 -5.42
N CYS A 300 -15.02 -35.43 -4.28
CA CYS A 300 -13.55 -35.52 -4.23
C CYS A 300 -13.02 -36.70 -5.06
N LYS A 301 -13.68 -37.86 -4.99
CA LYS A 301 -13.32 -39.05 -5.79
C LYS A 301 -13.44 -38.77 -7.29
N THR A 302 -14.51 -38.11 -7.72
CA THR A 302 -14.74 -37.74 -9.12
C THR A 302 -13.64 -36.77 -9.62
N ILE A 303 -13.30 -35.76 -8.83
CA ILE A 303 -12.20 -34.83 -9.17
C ILE A 303 -10.86 -35.58 -9.31
N ALA A 304 -10.56 -36.48 -8.35
CA ALA A 304 -9.32 -37.27 -8.37
C ALA A 304 -9.26 -38.23 -9.57
N ASN A 305 -10.37 -38.90 -9.91
CA ASN A 305 -10.48 -39.76 -11.09
C ASN A 305 -10.30 -38.95 -12.39
N GLY A 306 -10.69 -37.68 -12.42
CA GLY A 306 -10.42 -36.74 -13.51
C GLY A 306 -8.99 -36.23 -13.57
N GLY A 307 -8.07 -36.79 -12.78
CA GLY A 307 -6.63 -36.43 -12.77
C GLY A 307 -6.32 -35.08 -12.11
N ARG A 308 -7.24 -34.50 -11.33
CA ARG A 308 -7.03 -33.25 -10.63
C ARG A 308 -6.90 -33.45 -9.12
N LYS A 309 -6.22 -32.55 -8.43
CA LYS A 309 -6.18 -32.54 -6.97
C LYS A 309 -7.53 -32.11 -6.42
N ALA A 310 -8.07 -32.91 -5.50
CA ALA A 310 -9.30 -32.60 -4.79
C ALA A 310 -9.02 -32.03 -3.40
N GLY A 311 -9.94 -31.17 -2.94
CA GLY A 311 -9.91 -30.64 -1.58
C GLY A 311 -11.31 -30.43 -1.02
N VAL A 312 -11.37 -30.27 0.29
CA VAL A 312 -12.62 -30.03 1.03
C VAL A 312 -12.48 -28.71 1.79
N TYR A 313 -13.45 -27.82 1.62
CA TYR A 313 -13.63 -26.65 2.47
C TYR A 313 -14.83 -26.87 3.38
N ALA A 314 -14.61 -26.57 4.64
CA ALA A 314 -15.67 -26.46 5.65
C ALA A 314 -15.18 -25.61 6.83
N SER A 315 -16.14 -25.11 7.63
CA SER A 315 -15.76 -24.50 8.91
C SER A 315 -15.22 -25.55 9.89
N LYS A 316 -14.41 -25.09 10.87
CA LYS A 316 -13.96 -25.94 11.98
C LYS A 316 -15.12 -26.67 12.66
N SER A 317 -16.25 -25.97 12.88
CA SER A 317 -17.45 -26.56 13.48
C SER A 317 -18.02 -27.71 12.63
N TRP A 318 -17.99 -27.54 11.31
CA TRP A 318 -18.46 -28.55 10.37
C TRP A 318 -17.56 -29.77 10.33
N TYR A 319 -16.25 -29.59 10.30
CA TYR A 319 -15.28 -30.70 10.42
C TYR A 319 -15.47 -31.51 11.70
N ASN A 320 -15.83 -30.86 12.80
CA ASN A 320 -16.06 -31.55 14.08
C ASN A 320 -17.43 -32.26 14.13
N ASN A 321 -18.47 -31.70 13.49
CA ASN A 321 -19.85 -32.09 13.80
C ASN A 321 -20.70 -32.54 12.60
N LYS A 322 -20.40 -32.03 11.39
CA LYS A 322 -21.30 -32.16 10.22
C LYS A 322 -20.78 -33.08 9.12
N ILE A 323 -19.49 -33.38 9.13
CA ILE A 323 -18.84 -34.33 8.21
C ILE A 323 -17.89 -35.24 8.99
N ASP A 324 -17.60 -36.42 8.46
CA ASP A 324 -16.52 -37.26 9.01
C ASP A 324 -15.18 -36.85 8.38
N ALA A 325 -14.41 -36.09 9.11
CA ALA A 325 -13.11 -35.59 8.65
C ALA A 325 -12.12 -36.71 8.29
N SER A 326 -12.26 -37.91 8.88
CA SER A 326 -11.36 -39.05 8.59
C SER A 326 -11.48 -39.55 7.16
N ALA A 327 -12.66 -39.40 6.55
CA ALA A 327 -12.93 -39.77 5.17
C ALA A 327 -12.12 -38.94 4.15
N PHE A 328 -11.56 -37.81 4.58
CA PHE A 328 -10.87 -36.87 3.70
C PHE A 328 -9.36 -36.77 3.93
N SER A 329 -8.77 -37.68 4.68
CA SER A 329 -7.34 -37.66 5.07
C SER A 329 -6.37 -37.57 3.88
N ASN A 330 -6.76 -38.08 2.71
CA ASN A 330 -5.96 -38.08 1.48
C ASN A 330 -6.22 -36.85 0.59
N TYR A 331 -7.13 -35.99 0.96
CA TYR A 331 -7.46 -34.79 0.20
C TYR A 331 -6.88 -33.54 0.87
N PHE A 332 -6.91 -32.45 0.16
CA PHE A 332 -6.47 -31.14 0.67
C PHE A 332 -7.55 -30.58 1.61
N ILE A 333 -7.19 -30.22 2.80
CA ILE A 333 -8.10 -29.72 3.82
C ILE A 333 -7.98 -28.22 3.94
N TRP A 334 -9.07 -27.51 3.71
CA TRP A 334 -9.21 -26.08 3.85
C TRP A 334 -10.21 -25.77 4.96
N VAL A 335 -9.73 -25.31 6.10
CA VAL A 335 -10.57 -25.06 7.27
C VAL A 335 -10.87 -23.58 7.43
N ALA A 336 -12.13 -23.22 7.66
CA ALA A 336 -12.52 -21.88 8.05
C ALA A 336 -12.66 -21.77 9.56
N GLN A 337 -11.96 -20.81 10.12
CA GLN A 337 -12.08 -20.41 11.51
C GLN A 337 -11.62 -18.96 11.64
N TYR A 338 -12.56 -18.05 11.83
CA TYR A 338 -12.29 -16.61 11.91
C TYR A 338 -11.72 -16.27 13.28
N ASN A 339 -10.39 -16.27 13.38
CA ASN A 339 -9.64 -16.03 14.61
C ASN A 339 -8.20 -15.60 14.26
N THR A 340 -7.44 -15.22 15.29
CA THR A 340 -6.01 -14.91 15.18
C THR A 340 -5.12 -16.16 15.05
N THR A 341 -5.62 -17.31 15.46
CA THR A 341 -4.94 -18.62 15.36
C THR A 341 -5.93 -19.71 14.99
N CYS A 342 -5.50 -20.65 14.15
CA CYS A 342 -6.28 -21.85 13.88
C CYS A 342 -6.06 -22.87 15.00
N ASN A 343 -7.13 -23.22 15.71
CA ASN A 343 -7.08 -24.24 16.78
C ASN A 343 -7.88 -25.50 16.40
N TYR A 344 -8.11 -25.75 15.11
CA TYR A 344 -8.58 -27.03 14.60
C TYR A 344 -7.51 -28.11 14.89
N LYS A 345 -7.95 -29.25 15.43
CA LYS A 345 -7.04 -30.32 15.86
C LYS A 345 -6.69 -31.34 14.77
N GLY A 346 -7.45 -31.34 13.67
CA GLY A 346 -7.16 -32.16 12.52
C GLY A 346 -6.04 -31.59 11.65
N LYS A 347 -5.52 -32.41 10.73
CA LYS A 347 -4.59 -31.94 9.69
C LYS A 347 -5.31 -30.98 8.75
N TYR A 348 -4.68 -29.88 8.39
CA TYR A 348 -5.16 -28.95 7.37
C TYR A 348 -3.98 -28.39 6.58
N ASN A 349 -4.27 -27.97 5.35
CA ASN A 349 -3.30 -27.42 4.40
C ASN A 349 -3.55 -25.94 4.14
N MET A 350 -4.76 -25.47 4.43
CA MET A 350 -5.17 -24.09 4.22
C MET A 350 -6.14 -23.67 5.33
N TRP A 351 -6.01 -22.41 5.74
CA TRP A 351 -6.84 -21.79 6.76
C TRP A 351 -7.43 -20.49 6.25
N GLN A 352 -8.76 -20.40 6.21
CA GLN A 352 -9.50 -19.15 6.01
C GLN A 352 -9.69 -18.51 7.39
N TYR A 353 -9.02 -17.37 7.62
CA TYR A 353 -8.98 -16.77 8.96
C TYR A 353 -9.88 -15.54 9.12
N SER A 354 -10.42 -14.99 8.02
CA SER A 354 -11.37 -13.86 8.06
C SER A 354 -12.16 -13.77 6.76
N SER A 355 -13.41 -13.32 6.87
CA SER A 355 -14.28 -12.93 5.75
C SER A 355 -14.35 -11.40 5.59
N LYS A 356 -13.49 -10.64 6.27
CA LYS A 356 -13.50 -9.18 6.30
C LYS A 356 -12.15 -8.57 5.89
N GLY A 357 -11.39 -9.29 5.04
CA GLY A 357 -10.17 -8.75 4.46
C GLY A 357 -10.47 -7.57 3.52
N SER A 358 -9.57 -6.62 3.44
CA SER A 358 -9.60 -5.54 2.47
C SER A 358 -8.32 -5.61 1.64
N VAL A 359 -8.45 -5.93 0.36
CA VAL A 359 -7.33 -6.14 -0.56
C VAL A 359 -7.39 -5.09 -1.65
N PRO A 360 -6.31 -4.33 -1.90
CA PRO A 360 -6.23 -3.44 -3.05
C PRO A 360 -6.62 -4.16 -4.34
N GLY A 361 -7.47 -3.53 -5.15
CA GLY A 361 -8.01 -4.15 -6.36
C GLY A 361 -9.35 -4.85 -6.20
N ILE A 362 -9.85 -5.02 -4.96
CA ILE A 362 -11.16 -5.60 -4.66
C ILE A 362 -12.02 -4.58 -3.92
N LYS A 363 -13.24 -4.38 -4.39
CA LYS A 363 -14.19 -3.48 -3.73
C LYS A 363 -14.95 -4.23 -2.63
N GLY A 364 -14.85 -3.70 -1.39
CA GLY A 364 -15.51 -4.32 -0.22
C GLY A 364 -14.68 -5.42 0.43
N ASN A 365 -15.35 -6.27 1.19
CA ASN A 365 -14.72 -7.37 1.91
C ASN A 365 -14.41 -8.55 0.99
N VAL A 366 -13.33 -9.24 1.33
CA VAL A 366 -12.92 -10.50 0.69
C VAL A 366 -12.44 -11.49 1.75
N ASP A 367 -12.67 -12.77 1.48
CA ASP A 367 -12.19 -13.86 2.31
C ASP A 367 -10.68 -14.02 2.16
N VAL A 368 -9.97 -14.19 3.29
CA VAL A 368 -8.51 -14.22 3.32
C VAL A 368 -8.00 -15.47 3.98
N ASN A 369 -6.92 -16.01 3.38
CA ASN A 369 -6.43 -17.35 3.60
C ASN A 369 -4.92 -17.42 3.78
N ILE A 370 -4.45 -18.45 4.49
CA ILE A 370 -3.06 -18.88 4.52
C ILE A 370 -3.00 -20.34 4.09
N ALA A 371 -2.17 -20.66 3.08
CA ALA A 371 -1.85 -22.04 2.68
C ALA A 371 -0.44 -22.41 3.17
N TYR A 372 -0.28 -23.61 3.73
CA TYR A 372 0.93 -24.14 4.32
C TYR A 372 1.65 -25.14 3.43
#